data_b230447a46d0faffd16d940d59539f63
#
_entry.id   b230447a46d0faffd16d940d59539f63
#
_cell.length_a   1.000
_cell.length_b   1.000
_cell.length_c   1.000
_cell.angle_alpha   90.00
_cell.angle_beta   90.00
_cell.angle_gamma   90.00
#
_symmetry.space_group_name_H-M   'P 1'
#
loop_
_entity.id
_entity.type
_entity.pdbx_description
1 polymer ?
#
loop_
_entity_poly.entity_id
_entity_poly.type
_entity_poly.pdbx_seq_one_letter_code
_entity_poly.pdbx_strand_id
1 'polypeptide(L)'
;MLNELFILAKIKEGDIKAFENVFRRYYSPLCWYAAGITGEMETAEEIVGELFYLFWKDREKLQIFRSIKSYLYKAVCNEALQYCRHKEVEERHREYVLATDTFGQGTDPQRDLEYEELQALIRHTLDKLPGRRLRIFEMHRMEGKKYAEIALALS
;
A
#
# COMPACT_ATOMS: atom_id res chain seq x y z
N MET A 1 0.93 -7.39 -20.01
CA MET A 1 -0.05 -8.40 -19.55
C MET A 1 0.42 -9.83 -19.76
N LEU A 2 0.73 -10.22 -20.98
CA LEU A 2 1.24 -11.58 -21.27
C LEU A 2 2.51 -11.92 -20.47
N ASN A 3 3.37 -10.93 -20.25
CA ASN A 3 4.61 -11.10 -19.48
C ASN A 3 4.35 -11.39 -18.00
N GLU A 4 3.35 -10.77 -17.39
CA GLU A 4 3.00 -11.00 -15.98
C GLU A 4 2.37 -12.36 -15.76
N LEU A 5 1.48 -12.79 -16.65
CA LEU A 5 0.89 -14.13 -16.60
C LEU A 5 1.95 -15.21 -16.74
N PHE A 6 2.94 -14.99 -17.59
CA PHE A 6 4.07 -15.91 -17.76
C PHE A 6 4.94 -15.97 -16.51
N ILE A 7 5.24 -14.84 -15.90
CA ILE A 7 5.99 -14.75 -14.63
C ILE A 7 5.23 -15.48 -13.52
N LEU A 8 3.93 -15.23 -13.41
CA LEU A 8 3.09 -15.88 -12.42
C LEU A 8 3.05 -17.41 -12.61
N ALA A 9 2.92 -17.88 -13.85
CA ALA A 9 2.96 -19.30 -14.17
C ALA A 9 4.28 -19.93 -13.74
N LYS A 10 5.40 -19.29 -13.99
CA LYS A 10 6.72 -19.75 -13.54
C LYS A 10 6.83 -19.82 -12.02
N ILE A 11 6.31 -18.83 -11.32
CA ILE A 11 6.29 -18.83 -9.85
C ILE A 11 5.45 -20.00 -9.33
N LYS A 12 4.30 -20.25 -9.92
CA LYS A 12 3.45 -21.39 -9.55
C LYS A 12 4.14 -22.75 -9.75
N GLU A 13 4.98 -22.85 -10.77
CA GLU A 13 5.78 -24.06 -11.04
C GLU A 13 6.97 -24.21 -10.09
N GLY A 14 7.26 -23.20 -9.26
CA GLY A 14 8.35 -23.24 -8.31
C GLY A 14 9.66 -22.61 -8.81
N ASP A 15 9.61 -21.78 -9.85
CA ASP A 15 10.78 -21.06 -10.34
C ASP A 15 11.19 -19.97 -9.34
N ILE A 16 12.22 -20.24 -8.56
CA ILE A 16 12.71 -19.34 -7.51
C ILE A 16 13.29 -18.04 -8.09
N LYS A 17 13.86 -18.08 -9.28
CA LYS A 17 14.42 -16.90 -9.92
C LYS A 17 13.33 -15.91 -10.34
N ALA A 18 12.21 -16.42 -10.86
CA ALA A 18 11.06 -15.59 -11.20
C ALA A 18 10.49 -14.92 -9.94
N PHE A 19 10.37 -15.67 -8.85
CA PHE A 19 9.95 -15.12 -7.55
C PHE A 19 10.95 -14.08 -7.03
N GLU A 20 12.23 -14.36 -7.07
CA GLU A 20 13.28 -13.44 -6.64
C GLU A 20 13.24 -12.11 -7.39
N ASN A 21 12.98 -12.14 -8.70
CA ASN A 21 12.85 -10.93 -9.51
C ASN A 21 11.67 -10.08 -9.06
N VAL A 22 10.53 -10.71 -8.76
CA VAL A 22 9.36 -10.02 -8.22
C VAL A 22 9.66 -9.45 -6.83
N PHE A 23 10.31 -10.22 -5.97
CA PHE A 23 10.72 -9.78 -4.65
C PHE A 23 11.62 -8.54 -4.71
N ARG A 24 12.67 -8.58 -5.50
CA ARG A 24 13.61 -7.45 -5.66
C ARG A 24 12.94 -6.20 -6.20
N ARG A 25 11.99 -6.37 -7.10
CA ARG A 25 11.28 -5.24 -7.71
C ARG A 25 10.32 -4.56 -6.76
N TYR A 26 9.61 -5.31 -5.95
CA TYR A 26 8.49 -4.80 -5.15
C TYR A 26 8.76 -4.67 -3.64
N TYR A 27 9.76 -5.35 -3.10
CA TYR A 27 10.00 -5.37 -1.66
C TYR A 27 10.17 -3.97 -1.07
N SER A 28 11.12 -3.21 -1.57
CA SER A 28 11.41 -1.88 -1.03
C SER A 28 10.25 -0.88 -1.22
N PRO A 29 9.65 -0.76 -2.41
CA PRO A 29 8.47 0.11 -2.57
C PRO A 29 7.29 -0.28 -1.69
N LEU A 30 7.06 -1.57 -1.49
CA LEU A 30 5.99 -2.06 -0.61
C LEU A 30 6.26 -1.74 0.85
N CYS A 31 7.53 -1.84 1.29
CA CYS A 31 7.90 -1.46 2.65
C CYS A 31 7.65 0.04 2.90
N TRP A 32 8.03 0.89 1.97
CA TRP A 32 7.74 2.32 2.08
C TRP A 32 6.24 2.61 2.10
N TYR A 33 5.49 1.92 1.26
CA TYR A 33 4.03 2.04 1.22
C TYR A 33 3.40 1.61 2.55
N ALA A 34 3.78 0.47 3.07
CA ALA A 34 3.30 -0.04 4.36
C ALA A 34 3.71 0.88 5.51
N ALA A 35 4.93 1.40 5.50
CA ALA A 35 5.41 2.34 6.52
C ALA A 35 4.59 3.64 6.54
N GLY A 36 4.14 4.10 5.38
CA GLY A 36 3.23 5.24 5.28
C GLY A 36 1.88 5.00 5.96
N ILE A 37 1.43 3.76 6.02
CA ILE A 37 0.17 3.37 6.67
C ILE A 37 0.38 3.09 8.16
N THR A 38 1.39 2.30 8.49
CA THR A 38 1.64 1.85 9.88
C THR A 38 2.37 2.88 10.73
N GLY A 39 3.13 3.77 10.09
CA GLY A 39 3.96 4.75 10.78
C GLY A 39 5.33 4.23 11.21
N GLU A 40 5.62 2.95 11.01
CA GLU A 40 6.87 2.32 11.46
C GLU A 40 7.45 1.42 10.37
N MET A 41 8.73 1.63 10.03
CA MET A 41 9.41 0.84 9.00
C MET A 41 9.61 -0.61 9.42
N GLU A 42 9.93 -0.86 10.68
CA GLU A 42 10.14 -2.22 11.20
C GLU A 42 8.87 -3.07 11.04
N THR A 43 7.73 -2.53 11.42
CA THR A 43 6.42 -3.18 11.24
C THR A 43 6.10 -3.40 9.76
N ALA A 44 6.42 -2.41 8.93
CA ALA A 44 6.22 -2.51 7.48
C ALA A 44 7.04 -3.65 6.87
N GLU A 45 8.28 -3.80 7.26
CA GLU A 45 9.16 -4.88 6.80
C GLU A 45 8.64 -6.25 7.22
N GLU A 46 8.13 -6.38 8.43
CA GLU A 46 7.50 -7.62 8.91
C GLU A 46 6.26 -7.98 8.08
N ILE A 47 5.39 -7.02 7.80
CA ILE A 47 4.19 -7.22 6.99
C ILE A 47 4.54 -7.65 5.58
N VAL A 48 5.48 -6.96 4.95
CA VAL A 48 5.89 -7.26 3.57
C VAL A 48 6.63 -8.60 3.50
N GLY A 49 7.49 -8.88 4.48
CA GLY A 49 8.19 -10.16 4.55
C GLY A 49 7.23 -11.35 4.68
N GLU A 50 6.25 -11.23 5.55
CA GLU A 50 5.22 -12.26 5.71
C GLU A 50 4.36 -12.42 4.45
N LEU A 51 4.02 -11.33 3.80
CA LEU A 51 3.29 -11.37 2.53
C LEU A 51 4.04 -12.19 1.47
N PHE A 52 5.32 -11.93 1.29
CA PHE A 52 6.14 -12.68 0.32
C PHE A 52 6.32 -14.13 0.71
N TYR A 53 6.44 -14.43 2.01
CA TYR A 53 6.49 -15.79 2.50
C TYR A 53 5.21 -16.56 2.15
N LEU A 54 4.05 -15.99 2.43
CA LEU A 54 2.76 -16.59 2.10
C LEU A 54 2.54 -16.67 0.59
N PHE A 55 2.98 -15.68 -0.15
CA PHE A 55 2.93 -15.69 -1.60
C PHE A 55 3.67 -16.90 -2.17
N TRP A 56 4.86 -17.17 -1.69
CA TRP A 56 5.64 -18.34 -2.11
C TRP A 56 5.02 -19.66 -1.61
N LYS A 57 4.63 -19.71 -0.36
CA LYS A 57 4.05 -20.90 0.28
C LYS A 57 2.78 -21.34 -0.43
N ASP A 58 1.88 -20.42 -0.69
CA ASP A 58 0.58 -20.68 -1.30
C ASP A 58 0.55 -20.41 -2.81
N ARG A 59 1.71 -20.37 -3.46
CA ARG A 59 1.84 -20.00 -4.87
C ARG A 59 0.96 -20.82 -5.83
N GLU A 60 0.72 -22.09 -5.53
CA GLU A 60 -0.11 -22.94 -6.36
C GLU A 60 -1.60 -22.55 -6.34
N LYS A 61 -2.04 -21.96 -5.22
CA LYS A 61 -3.44 -21.56 -5.00
C LYS A 61 -3.73 -20.13 -5.44
N LEU A 62 -2.70 -19.38 -5.82
CA LEU A 62 -2.86 -17.97 -6.16
C LEU A 62 -3.74 -17.78 -7.40
N GLN A 63 -4.73 -16.91 -7.25
CA GLN A 63 -5.57 -16.43 -8.33
C GLN A 63 -5.39 -14.92 -8.46
N ILE A 64 -4.62 -14.49 -9.44
CA ILE A 64 -4.36 -13.09 -9.73
C ILE A 64 -5.04 -12.74 -11.05
N PHE A 65 -6.10 -11.92 -10.98
CA PHE A 65 -6.93 -11.59 -12.13
C PHE A 65 -6.47 -10.35 -12.90
N ARG A 66 -5.70 -9.47 -12.25
CA ARG A 66 -5.25 -8.21 -12.85
C ARG A 66 -3.74 -8.19 -13.04
N SER A 67 -3.02 -7.72 -12.04
CA SER A 67 -1.56 -7.65 -12.09
C SER A 67 -0.96 -8.08 -10.76
N ILE A 68 0.26 -8.56 -10.80
CA ILE A 68 1.05 -8.89 -9.60
C ILE A 68 1.17 -7.64 -8.72
N LYS A 69 1.47 -6.50 -9.32
CA LYS A 69 1.59 -5.23 -8.61
C LYS A 69 0.31 -4.89 -7.83
N SER A 70 -0.84 -4.93 -8.48
CA SER A 70 -2.13 -4.64 -7.84
C SER A 70 -2.42 -5.61 -6.71
N TYR A 71 -2.14 -6.88 -6.90
CA TYR A 71 -2.31 -7.90 -5.87
C TYR A 71 -1.44 -7.61 -4.64
N LEU A 72 -0.16 -7.35 -4.85
CA LEU A 72 0.78 -7.10 -3.76
C LEU A 72 0.42 -5.84 -2.97
N TYR A 73 0.13 -4.74 -3.65
CA TYR A 73 -0.25 -3.49 -2.99
C TYR A 73 -1.56 -3.61 -2.22
N LYS A 74 -2.54 -4.31 -2.78
CA LYS A 74 -3.81 -4.55 -2.09
C LYS A 74 -3.62 -5.40 -0.84
N ALA A 75 -2.83 -6.46 -0.94
CA ALA A 75 -2.54 -7.35 0.19
C ALA A 75 -1.81 -6.60 1.30
N VAL A 76 -0.79 -5.82 0.96
CA VAL A 76 -0.05 -4.98 1.93
C VAL A 76 -0.97 -3.94 2.57
N CYS A 77 -1.80 -3.28 1.77
CA CYS A 77 -2.76 -2.30 2.28
C CYS A 77 -3.71 -2.93 3.32
N ASN A 78 -4.27 -4.07 3.00
CA ASN A 78 -5.18 -4.78 3.90
C ASN A 78 -4.49 -5.17 5.22
N GLU A 79 -3.28 -5.72 5.16
CA GLU A 79 -2.52 -6.11 6.34
C GLU A 79 -2.10 -4.90 7.18
N ALA A 80 -1.64 -3.85 6.54
CA ALA A 80 -1.24 -2.61 7.23
C ALA A 80 -2.43 -1.94 7.92
N LEU A 81 -3.58 -1.88 7.27
CA LEU A 81 -4.80 -1.35 7.86
C LEU A 81 -5.30 -2.21 9.01
N GLN A 82 -5.22 -3.53 8.88
CA GLN A 82 -5.58 -4.46 9.94
C GLN A 82 -4.67 -4.27 11.16
N TYR A 83 -3.37 -4.12 10.94
CA TYR A 83 -2.42 -3.79 12.01
C TYR A 83 -2.80 -2.50 12.72
N CYS A 84 -3.14 -1.44 11.99
CA CYS A 84 -3.55 -0.17 12.57
C CYS A 84 -4.82 -0.31 13.41
N ARG A 85 -5.79 -1.10 12.95
CA ARG A 85 -7.02 -1.37 13.71
C ARG A 85 -6.74 -2.11 15.00
N HIS A 86 -5.87 -3.11 14.97
CA HIS A 86 -5.47 -3.84 16.18
C HIS A 86 -4.75 -2.94 17.17
N LYS A 87 -3.85 -2.11 16.69
CA LYS A 87 -3.12 -1.14 17.51
C LYS A 87 -4.07 -0.14 18.18
N GLU A 88 -5.06 0.37 17.45
CA GLU A 88 -6.09 1.25 18.01
C GLU A 88 -6.92 0.57 19.10
N VAL A 89 -7.32 -0.67 18.87
CA VAL A 89 -8.08 -1.45 19.86
C VAL A 89 -7.25 -1.70 21.12
N GLU A 90 -5.97 -2.04 20.97
CA GLU A 90 -5.06 -2.22 22.10
C GLU A 90 -4.84 -0.92 22.88
N GLU A 91 -4.64 0.20 22.19
CA GLU A 91 -4.50 1.52 22.82
C GLU A 91 -5.77 1.94 23.54
N ARG A 92 -6.94 1.74 22.95
CA ARG A 92 -8.24 2.00 23.58
C ARG A 92 -8.46 1.13 24.81
N HIS A 93 -8.09 -0.14 24.73
CA HIS A 93 -8.20 -1.04 25.87
C HIS A 93 -7.26 -0.62 27.00
N ARG A 94 -6.04 -0.22 26.65
CA ARG A 94 -5.04 0.29 27.59
C ARG A 94 -5.51 1.59 28.24
N GLU A 95 -6.07 2.51 27.47
CA GLU A 95 -6.66 3.76 27.97
C GLU A 95 -7.88 3.48 28.85
N TYR A 96 -8.71 2.52 28.49
CA TYR A 96 -9.86 2.12 29.28
C TYR A 96 -9.44 1.53 30.63
N VAL A 97 -8.37 0.74 30.66
CA VAL A 97 -7.81 0.16 31.89
C VAL A 97 -7.14 1.21 32.77
N LEU A 98 -6.52 2.24 32.15
CA LEU A 98 -5.81 3.30 32.85
C LEU A 98 -6.71 4.47 33.25
N ALA A 99 -7.78 4.72 32.52
CA ALA A 99 -8.72 5.80 32.76
C ALA A 99 -10.12 5.24 32.95
N THR A 100 -10.49 5.03 34.20
CA THR A 100 -11.82 4.50 34.59
C THR A 100 -12.99 5.42 34.22
N ASP A 101 -12.77 6.59 33.62
CA ASP A 101 -13.81 7.60 33.42
C ASP A 101 -13.86 8.30 32.06
N THR A 102 -13.10 7.86 31.04
CA THR A 102 -13.19 8.49 29.73
C THR A 102 -13.85 7.59 28.71
N PHE A 103 -15.10 7.88 28.40
CA PHE A 103 -15.83 7.32 27.29
C PHE A 103 -15.23 7.80 25.97
N GLY A 104 -14.20 7.11 25.49
CA GLY A 104 -13.69 7.28 24.14
C GLY A 104 -14.51 6.43 23.19
N GLN A 105 -15.69 6.87 22.82
CA GLN A 105 -16.41 6.26 21.71
C GLN A 105 -16.08 6.97 20.41
N GLY A 106 -15.62 6.18 19.45
CA GLY A 106 -15.55 6.61 18.07
C GLY A 106 -14.19 7.10 17.62
N THR A 107 -14.17 7.50 16.39
CA THR A 107 -13.11 8.20 15.70
C THR A 107 -12.56 9.32 16.57
N ASP A 108 -11.26 9.33 16.73
CA ASP A 108 -10.59 10.45 17.40
C ASP A 108 -10.89 11.73 16.59
N PRO A 109 -11.65 12.72 17.14
CA PRO A 109 -11.99 13.93 16.39
C PRO A 109 -10.78 14.71 15.93
N GLN A 110 -9.68 14.61 16.67
CA GLN A 110 -8.42 15.25 16.32
C GLN A 110 -7.77 14.59 15.10
N ARG A 111 -7.78 13.27 15.02
CA ARG A 111 -7.25 12.53 13.85
C ARG A 111 -8.07 12.78 12.60
N ASP A 112 -9.39 12.84 12.72
CA ASP A 112 -10.27 13.15 11.59
C ASP A 112 -10.03 14.58 11.09
N LEU A 113 -9.86 15.54 12.02
CA LEU A 113 -9.52 16.90 11.69
C LEU A 113 -8.16 17.02 11.01
N GLU A 114 -7.15 16.34 11.54
CA GLU A 114 -5.81 16.29 10.95
C GLU A 114 -5.83 15.67 9.55
N TYR A 115 -6.60 14.62 9.35
CA TYR A 115 -6.77 13.97 8.06
C TYR A 115 -7.46 14.90 7.04
N GLU A 116 -8.53 15.59 7.46
CA GLU A 116 -9.22 16.57 6.61
C GLU A 116 -8.32 17.76 6.27
N GLU A 117 -7.55 18.26 7.24
CA GLU A 117 -6.59 19.34 7.02
C GLU A 117 -5.50 18.92 6.03
N LEU A 118 -4.98 17.70 6.16
CA LEU A 118 -3.99 17.14 5.23
C LEU A 118 -4.56 17.00 3.83
N GLN A 119 -5.77 16.49 3.69
CA GLN A 119 -6.44 16.40 2.39
C GLN A 119 -6.66 17.77 1.75
N ALA A 120 -7.09 18.75 2.55
CA ALA A 120 -7.28 20.12 2.08
C ALA A 120 -5.97 20.73 1.63
N LEU A 121 -4.88 20.50 2.37
CA LEU A 121 -3.54 20.97 2.02
C LEU A 121 -3.05 20.34 0.72
N ILE A 122 -3.24 19.05 0.55
CA ILE A 122 -2.88 18.33 -0.67
C ILE A 122 -3.64 18.90 -1.86
N ARG A 123 -4.96 19.04 -1.75
CA ARG A 123 -5.80 19.62 -2.82
C ARG A 123 -5.36 21.04 -3.17
N HIS A 124 -5.13 21.86 -2.17
CA HIS A 124 -4.69 23.25 -2.36
C HIS A 124 -3.33 23.32 -3.06
N THR A 125 -2.40 22.45 -2.68
CA THR A 125 -1.08 22.35 -3.30
C THR A 125 -1.18 21.87 -4.76
N LEU A 126 -2.02 20.86 -5.03
CA LEU A 126 -2.25 20.36 -6.38
C LEU A 126 -2.93 21.39 -7.27
N ASP A 127 -3.88 22.16 -6.74
CA ASP A 127 -4.59 23.21 -7.48
C ASP A 127 -3.66 24.35 -7.93
N LYS A 128 -2.53 24.54 -7.24
CA LYS A 128 -1.50 25.51 -7.64
C LYS A 128 -0.66 25.05 -8.82
N LEU A 129 -0.67 23.76 -9.15
CA LEU A 129 0.08 23.26 -10.28
C LEU A 129 -0.57 23.66 -11.60
N PRO A 130 0.23 24.09 -12.63
CA PRO A 130 -0.31 24.27 -13.97
C PRO A 130 -1.00 23.00 -14.46
N GLY A 131 -2.09 23.14 -15.20
CA GLY A 131 -2.93 22.01 -15.59
C GLY A 131 -2.19 20.83 -16.22
N ARG A 132 -1.16 21.12 -17.01
CA ARG A 132 -0.32 20.08 -17.63
C ARG A 132 0.48 19.29 -16.59
N ARG A 133 1.06 19.98 -15.61
CA ARG A 133 1.82 19.33 -14.51
C ARG A 133 0.90 18.51 -13.62
N LEU A 134 -0.27 19.03 -13.31
CA LEU A 134 -1.28 18.32 -12.56
C LEU A 134 -1.68 17.02 -13.29
N ARG A 135 -1.90 17.09 -14.59
CA ARG A 135 -2.26 15.91 -15.38
C ARG A 135 -1.14 14.86 -15.38
N ILE A 136 0.12 15.29 -15.51
CA ILE A 136 1.28 14.39 -15.42
C ILE A 136 1.33 13.70 -14.06
N PHE A 137 1.13 14.46 -12.99
CA PHE A 137 1.09 13.93 -11.63
C PHE A 137 -0.01 12.87 -11.47
N GLU A 138 -1.23 13.18 -11.91
CA GLU A 138 -2.36 12.25 -11.85
C GLU A 138 -2.09 10.96 -12.64
N MET A 139 -1.57 11.08 -13.84
CA MET A 139 -1.24 9.92 -14.68
C MET A 139 -0.16 9.04 -14.05
N HIS A 140 0.82 9.63 -13.41
CA HIS A 140 1.88 8.87 -12.75
C HIS A 140 1.43 8.25 -11.44
N ARG A 141 0.81 9.03 -10.56
CA ARG A 141 0.44 8.59 -9.21
C ARG A 141 -0.86 7.82 -9.13
N MET A 142 -1.88 8.29 -9.81
CA MET A 142 -3.22 7.71 -9.75
C MET A 142 -3.44 6.60 -10.76
N GLU A 143 -2.97 6.80 -11.99
CA GLU A 143 -3.12 5.85 -13.08
C GLU A 143 -1.95 4.86 -13.22
N GLY A 144 -0.85 5.09 -12.50
CA GLY A 144 0.32 4.21 -12.51
C GLY A 144 1.11 4.18 -13.81
N LYS A 145 0.96 5.18 -14.66
CA LYS A 145 1.65 5.24 -15.94
C LYS A 145 3.13 5.59 -15.79
N LYS A 146 3.95 4.99 -16.63
CA LYS A 146 5.37 5.33 -16.73
C LYS A 146 5.55 6.64 -17.47
N TYR A 147 6.65 7.34 -17.22
CA TYR A 147 6.93 8.62 -17.86
C TYR A 147 6.92 8.53 -19.40
N ALA A 148 7.41 7.44 -19.98
CA ALA A 148 7.37 7.23 -21.42
C ALA A 148 5.93 7.15 -21.95
N GLU A 149 5.04 6.47 -21.24
CA GLU A 149 3.62 6.37 -21.57
C GLU A 149 2.92 7.73 -21.45
N ILE A 150 3.27 8.50 -20.43
CA ILE A 150 2.75 9.86 -20.23
C ILE A 150 3.19 10.78 -21.36
N ALA A 151 4.45 10.70 -21.76
CA ALA A 151 4.98 11.48 -22.86
C ALA A 151 4.24 11.22 -24.17
N LEU A 152 3.92 9.95 -24.46
CA LEU A 152 3.14 9.58 -25.64
C LEU A 152 1.69 10.09 -25.57
N ALA A 153 1.08 10.06 -24.39
CA ALA A 153 -0.31 10.48 -24.20
C ALA A 153 -0.50 12.00 -24.32
N LEU A 154 0.55 12.78 -23.99
CA LEU A 154 0.50 14.25 -23.96
C LEU A 154 1.22 14.93 -25.12
N SER A 155 1.80 14.16 -26.05
CA SER A 155 2.46 14.71 -27.25
C SER A 155 1.47 15.21 -28.29
#